data_9b3ad821e6b77a03b3d81bd211f493b7
#
_entry.id   9b3ad821e6b77a03b3d81bd211f493b7
#
_cell.length_a   1.000
_cell.length_b   1.000
_cell.length_c   1.000
_cell.angle_alpha   90.00
_cell.angle_beta   90.00
_cell.angle_gamma   90.00
#
_symmetry.space_group_name_H-M   'P 1'
#
loop_
_entity.id
_entity.type
_entity.pdbx_description
1 polymer ?
#
loop_
_entity_poly.entity_id
_entity_poly.type
_entity_poly.pdbx_seq_one_letter_code
_entity_poly.pdbx_strand_id
1 'polypeptide(L)'
;MAGRWGLLTNHALVLMHVIEHPRSTLRDIADSVGITERAALSLLRALEADNIVARRKNGRRNIYTVDIDALMAHRSNSAYSIAQIANALFALSGRIPGHELPPGMQLAGGGRPRSVRERLPE
;
A
#
# COMPACT_ATOMS: atom_id res chain seq x y z
N MET A 1 24.48 -2.33 -5.10
CA MET A 1 24.18 -1.83 -5.12
C MET A 1 23.59 -0.91 -4.91
N ALA A 2 23.83 -1.01 -4.36
CA ALA A 2 23.05 -0.08 -3.86
C ALA A 2 23.17 1.17 -4.49
N GLY A 3 23.05 2.24 -3.95
CA GLY A 3 23.13 3.50 -4.61
C GLY A 3 22.24 3.62 -5.80
N ARG A 4 21.49 2.64 -6.02
CA ARG A 4 20.55 2.66 -7.11
C ARG A 4 19.27 3.32 -6.68
N TRP A 5 18.47 3.66 -7.63
CA TRP A 5 17.14 4.18 -7.33
C TRP A 5 16.21 3.03 -6.93
N GLY A 6 15.22 3.36 -6.13
CA GLY A 6 14.15 2.42 -5.80
C GLY A 6 12.86 2.83 -6.49
N LEU A 7 12.08 1.88 -6.90
CA LEU A 7 10.81 2.17 -7.56
C LEU A 7 9.82 2.79 -6.59
N LEU A 8 9.84 2.36 -5.33
CA LEU A 8 8.88 2.82 -4.33
C LEU A 8 9.52 3.80 -3.37
N THR A 9 8.74 4.78 -2.97
CA THR A 9 9.17 5.73 -1.94
C THR A 9 9.10 5.07 -0.58
N ASN A 10 9.72 5.70 0.42
CA ASN A 10 9.63 5.21 1.78
C ASN A 10 8.20 5.25 2.30
N HIS A 11 7.37 6.20 1.84
CA HIS A 11 5.94 6.19 2.18
C HIS A 11 5.29 4.88 1.73
N ALA A 12 5.58 4.47 0.51
CA ALA A 12 5.01 3.23 -0.02
C ALA A 12 5.52 2.01 0.73
N LEU A 13 6.79 2.00 1.11
CA LEU A 13 7.36 0.88 1.84
C LEU A 13 6.76 0.74 3.24
N VAL A 14 6.57 1.87 3.93
CA VAL A 14 5.90 1.86 5.23
C VAL A 14 4.46 1.36 5.08
N LEU A 15 3.76 1.84 4.07
CA LEU A 15 2.40 1.41 3.81
C LEU A 15 2.31 -0.09 3.55
N MET A 16 3.19 -0.62 2.71
CA MET A 16 3.23 -2.05 2.43
C MET A 16 3.45 -2.86 3.70
N HIS A 17 4.35 -2.39 4.55
CA HIS A 17 4.63 -3.10 5.79
C HIS A 17 3.41 -3.16 6.69
N VAL A 18 2.70 -2.06 6.88
CA VAL A 18 1.54 -2.06 7.78
C VAL A 18 0.35 -2.82 7.19
N ILE A 19 0.26 -2.91 5.87
CA ILE A 19 -0.75 -3.75 5.24
C ILE A 19 -0.49 -5.22 5.57
N GLU A 20 0.76 -5.65 5.49
CA GLU A 20 1.13 -7.04 5.73
C GLU A 20 1.22 -7.37 7.22
N HIS A 21 1.59 -6.40 8.04
CA HIS A 21 1.83 -6.59 9.46
C HIS A 21 1.15 -5.47 10.26
N PRO A 22 -0.18 -5.51 10.37
CA PRO A 22 -0.93 -4.39 10.96
C PRO A 22 -0.69 -4.16 12.45
N ARG A 23 -0.05 -5.12 13.13
CA ARG A 23 0.23 -5.00 14.56
C ARG A 23 1.70 -4.71 14.86
N SER A 24 2.43 -4.21 13.88
CA SER A 24 3.85 -3.93 14.04
C SER A 24 4.08 -2.78 15.01
N THR A 25 5.20 -2.83 15.70
CA THR A 25 5.68 -1.68 16.45
C THR A 25 6.34 -0.70 15.50
N LEU A 26 6.54 0.52 15.96
CA LEU A 26 7.28 1.51 15.18
C LEU A 26 8.67 1.02 14.83
N ARG A 27 9.30 0.33 15.77
CA ARG A 27 10.63 -0.23 15.56
C ARG A 27 10.62 -1.28 14.46
N ASP A 28 9.61 -2.15 14.46
CA ASP A 28 9.49 -3.17 13.41
C ASP A 28 9.39 -2.53 12.03
N ILE A 29 8.58 -1.49 11.93
CA ILE A 29 8.42 -0.77 10.68
C ILE A 29 9.74 -0.16 10.24
N ALA A 30 10.41 0.53 11.15
CA ALA A 30 11.66 1.19 10.85
C ALA A 30 12.73 0.19 10.41
N ASP A 31 12.84 -0.93 11.12
CA ASP A 31 13.82 -1.96 10.79
C ASP A 31 13.53 -2.58 9.42
N SER A 32 12.25 -2.83 9.13
CA SER A 32 11.87 -3.43 7.85
C SER A 32 12.17 -2.52 6.67
N VAL A 33 11.94 -1.24 6.82
CA VAL A 33 12.15 -0.27 5.74
C VAL A 33 13.59 0.20 5.66
N GLY A 34 14.33 0.08 6.77
CA GLY A 34 15.73 0.53 6.82
C GLY A 34 15.86 2.02 7.11
N ILE A 35 14.98 2.54 7.95
CA ILE A 35 14.99 3.96 8.34
C ILE A 35 14.94 4.04 9.86
N THR A 36 15.09 5.26 10.39
CA THR A 36 14.97 5.47 11.83
C THR A 36 13.52 5.41 12.26
N GLU A 37 13.30 5.16 13.55
CA GLU A 37 11.94 5.19 14.10
C GLU A 37 11.31 6.57 13.93
N ARG A 38 12.09 7.61 14.07
CA ARG A 38 11.63 8.97 13.90
C ARG A 38 11.13 9.20 12.46
N ALA A 39 11.89 8.73 11.49
CA ALA A 39 11.49 8.83 10.10
C ALA A 39 10.23 8.01 9.82
N ALA A 40 10.16 6.80 10.38
CA ALA A 40 8.97 5.96 10.22
C ALA A 40 7.72 6.64 10.79
N LEU A 41 7.87 7.26 11.96
CA LEU A 41 6.75 7.97 12.58
C LEU A 41 6.29 9.13 11.71
N SER A 42 7.24 9.88 11.15
CA SER A 42 6.91 11.00 10.27
C SER A 42 6.12 10.53 9.04
N LEU A 43 6.55 9.42 8.46
CA LEU A 43 5.87 8.86 7.29
C LEU A 43 4.46 8.36 7.64
N LEU A 44 4.32 7.70 8.79
CA LEU A 44 3.00 7.25 9.25
C LEU A 44 2.06 8.42 9.48
N ARG A 45 2.57 9.51 10.05
CA ARG A 45 1.74 10.70 10.28
C ARG A 45 1.27 11.32 8.97
N ALA A 46 2.13 11.30 7.95
CA ALA A 46 1.74 11.78 6.64
C ALA A 46 0.61 10.93 6.06
N LEU A 47 0.71 9.62 6.19
CA LEU A 47 -0.32 8.70 5.72
C LEU A 47 -1.62 8.87 6.51
N GLU A 48 -1.51 9.11 7.80
CA GLU A 48 -2.68 9.38 8.64
C GLU A 48 -3.35 10.70 8.26
N ALA A 49 -2.55 11.71 7.96
CA ALA A 49 -3.08 13.01 7.59
C ALA A 49 -3.91 12.95 6.30
N ASP A 50 -3.56 12.05 5.41
CA ASP A 50 -4.31 11.83 4.17
C ASP A 50 -5.41 10.78 4.32
N ASN A 51 -5.65 10.33 5.54
CA ASN A 51 -6.69 9.34 5.85
C ASN A 51 -6.47 7.98 5.19
N ILE A 52 -5.26 7.70 4.76
CA ILE A 52 -4.93 6.41 4.16
C ILE A 52 -4.74 5.36 5.24
N VAL A 53 -4.11 5.75 6.35
CA VAL A 53 -3.86 4.85 7.47
C VAL A 53 -4.55 5.41 8.71
N ALA A 54 -5.17 4.52 9.47
CA ALA A 54 -5.69 4.84 10.79
C ALA A 54 -4.96 3.99 11.81
N ARG A 55 -4.68 4.57 12.94
CA ARG A 55 -3.98 3.91 14.02
C ARG A 55 -4.87 3.85 15.24
N ARG A 56 -4.98 2.66 15.82
CA ARG A 56 -5.74 2.47 17.06
C ARG A 56 -4.85 1.81 18.09
N LYS A 57 -4.88 2.33 19.29
CA LYS A 57 -4.14 1.73 20.36
C LYS A 57 -4.80 0.44 20.84
N ASN A 58 -3.97 -0.56 21.12
CA ASN A 58 -4.42 -1.81 21.69
C ASN A 58 -3.37 -2.24 22.70
N GLY A 59 -3.53 -1.80 23.95
CA GLY A 59 -2.51 -1.98 24.96
C GLY A 59 -1.29 -1.13 24.62
N ARG A 60 -0.12 -1.78 24.58
CA ARG A 60 1.13 -1.08 24.27
C ARG A 60 1.41 -1.01 22.78
N ARG A 61 0.61 -1.70 21.99
CA ARG A 61 0.82 -1.73 20.56
C ARG A 61 -0.22 -0.90 19.85
N ASN A 62 0.10 -0.55 18.63
CA ASN A 62 -0.85 0.06 17.73
C ASN A 62 -1.35 -0.98 16.75
N ILE A 63 -2.56 -0.83 16.32
CA ILE A 63 -3.11 -1.61 15.21
C ILE A 63 -3.38 -0.63 14.09
N TYR A 64 -2.84 -0.94 12.92
CA TYR A 64 -2.98 -0.09 11.75
C TYR A 64 -4.04 -0.66 10.82
N THR A 65 -4.88 0.21 10.31
CA THR A 65 -5.83 -0.16 9.26
C THR A 65 -5.65 0.78 8.10
N VAL A 66 -5.88 0.27 6.89
CA VAL A 66 -5.70 1.03 5.67
C VAL A 66 -7.05 1.23 5.02
N ASP A 67 -7.36 2.47 4.71
CA ASP A 67 -8.58 2.81 3.98
C ASP A 67 -8.29 2.61 2.50
N ILE A 68 -8.84 1.55 1.94
CA ILE A 68 -8.59 1.17 0.56
C ILE A 68 -9.10 2.25 -0.40
N ASP A 69 -10.26 2.82 -0.12
CA ASP A 69 -10.82 3.84 -1.01
C ASP A 69 -9.96 5.09 -1.02
N ALA A 70 -9.50 5.52 0.15
CA ALA A 70 -8.61 6.68 0.23
C ALA A 70 -7.29 6.41 -0.48
N LEU A 71 -6.76 5.20 -0.31
CA LEU A 71 -5.52 4.80 -0.97
C LEU A 71 -5.67 4.81 -2.49
N MET A 72 -6.73 4.18 -2.99
CA MET A 72 -6.92 4.06 -4.44
C MET A 72 -7.13 5.42 -5.10
N ALA A 73 -7.73 6.35 -4.39
CA ALA A 73 -7.96 7.70 -4.90
C ALA A 73 -6.74 8.60 -4.78
N HIS A 74 -5.77 8.22 -3.96
CA HIS A 74 -4.61 9.07 -3.71
C HIS A 74 -3.75 9.21 -4.95
N ARG A 75 -3.31 10.42 -5.22
CA ARG A 75 -2.42 10.70 -6.34
C ARG A 75 -0.99 10.52 -5.89
N SER A 76 -0.31 9.56 -6.48
CA SER A 76 1.10 9.35 -6.23
C SER A 76 1.92 10.53 -6.80
N ASN A 77 1.37 11.15 -7.83
CA ASN A 77 1.89 12.41 -8.37
C ASN A 77 0.71 13.10 -9.06
N SER A 78 0.98 14.17 -9.79
CA SER A 78 -0.09 14.96 -10.39
C SER A 78 -0.84 14.22 -11.50
N ALA A 79 -0.28 13.13 -12.04
CA ALA A 79 -0.83 12.45 -13.21
C ALA A 79 -1.58 11.17 -12.88
N TYR A 80 -1.14 10.43 -11.88
CA TYR A 80 -1.63 9.06 -11.65
C TYR A 80 -2.16 8.86 -10.25
N SER A 81 -3.34 8.23 -10.16
CA SER A 81 -3.84 7.71 -8.89
C SER A 81 -3.19 6.35 -8.62
N ILE A 82 -3.28 5.92 -7.38
CA ILE A 82 -2.78 4.59 -7.01
C ILE A 82 -3.55 3.51 -7.78
N ALA A 83 -4.85 3.69 -8.00
CA ALA A 83 -5.64 2.72 -8.75
C ALA A 83 -5.12 2.55 -10.18
N GLN A 84 -4.73 3.64 -10.83
CA GLN A 84 -4.17 3.57 -12.18
C GLN A 84 -2.85 2.81 -12.18
N ILE A 85 -2.00 3.08 -11.19
CA ILE A 85 -0.71 2.38 -11.07
C ILE A 85 -0.94 0.90 -10.81
N ALA A 86 -1.85 0.56 -9.91
CA ALA A 86 -2.16 -0.83 -9.59
C ALA A 86 -2.67 -1.58 -10.82
N ASN A 87 -3.55 -0.96 -11.59
CA ASN A 87 -4.06 -1.60 -12.81
C ASN A 87 -2.94 -1.87 -13.81
N ALA A 88 -2.02 -0.92 -13.96
CA ALA A 88 -0.90 -1.12 -14.87
C ALA A 88 -0.01 -2.28 -14.42
N LEU A 89 0.27 -2.38 -13.12
CA LEU A 89 1.10 -3.46 -12.60
C LEU A 89 0.41 -4.80 -12.71
N PHE A 90 -0.90 -4.86 -12.45
CA PHE A 90 -1.65 -6.11 -12.62
C PHE A 90 -1.64 -6.56 -14.08
N ALA A 91 -1.73 -5.64 -15.02
CA ALA A 91 -1.67 -5.98 -16.43
C ALA A 91 -0.35 -6.62 -16.80
N LEU A 92 0.73 -6.25 -16.10
CA LEU A 92 2.05 -6.81 -16.34
C LEU A 92 2.27 -8.14 -15.64
N SER A 93 1.54 -8.41 -14.56
CA SER A 93 1.82 -9.57 -13.72
C SER A 93 1.70 -10.90 -14.48
N GLY A 94 0.75 -11.00 -15.41
CA GLY A 94 0.58 -12.21 -16.20
C GLY A 94 1.66 -12.43 -17.23
N ARG A 95 2.57 -11.49 -17.40
CA ARG A 95 3.66 -11.58 -18.38
C ARG A 95 5.01 -11.88 -17.73
N ILE A 96 5.02 -12.06 -16.42
CA ILE A 96 6.24 -12.32 -15.68
C ILE A 96 6.29 -13.81 -15.39
N PRO A 97 7.25 -14.54 -15.97
CA PRO A 97 7.32 -15.99 -15.75
C PRO A 97 7.43 -16.32 -14.26
N GLY A 98 6.65 -17.29 -13.83
CA GLY A 98 6.68 -17.73 -12.45
C GLY A 98 6.01 -16.80 -11.46
N HIS A 99 5.45 -15.72 -11.93
CA HIS A 99 4.79 -14.76 -11.06
C HIS A 99 3.30 -15.05 -10.93
N GLU A 100 2.81 -15.01 -9.72
CA GLU A 100 1.38 -15.15 -9.44
C GLU A 100 0.94 -14.08 -8.47
N LEU A 101 -0.32 -13.68 -8.60
CA LEU A 101 -0.88 -12.73 -7.65
C LEU A 101 -1.06 -13.38 -6.29
N PRO A 102 -0.86 -12.64 -5.20
CA PRO A 102 -1.17 -13.15 -3.86
C PRO A 102 -2.62 -13.60 -3.77
N PRO A 103 -2.92 -14.61 -2.94
CA PRO A 103 -4.27 -15.15 -2.86
C PRO A 103 -5.38 -14.15 -2.57
N GLY A 104 -5.10 -13.13 -1.81
CA GLY A 104 -6.11 -12.13 -1.49
C GLY A 104 -6.26 -11.05 -2.53
N MET A 105 -5.50 -11.09 -3.59
CA MET A 105 -5.44 -10.00 -4.56
C MET A 105 -6.01 -10.47 -5.90
N GLN A 106 -7.07 -9.85 -6.33
CA GLN A 106 -7.73 -10.18 -7.59
C GLN A 106 -7.61 -9.02 -8.55
N LEU A 107 -7.48 -9.33 -9.83
CA LEU A 107 -7.52 -8.28 -10.82
C LEU A 107 -8.93 -7.72 -10.91
N ALA A 108 -9.03 -6.41 -10.90
CA ALA A 108 -10.30 -5.77 -11.09
C ALA A 108 -10.83 -6.14 -12.47
N GLY A 109 -12.04 -6.57 -12.53
CA GLY A 109 -12.62 -6.96 -13.79
C GLY A 109 -12.09 -8.27 -14.34
N GLY A 110 -11.19 -8.77 -13.67
CA GLY A 110 -10.76 -10.09 -14.07
C GLY A 110 -11.80 -11.00 -13.63
N GLY A 111 -12.20 -10.93 -13.62
CA GLY A 111 -13.12 -11.59 -13.19
C GLY A 111 -14.32 -10.91 -12.93
N ARG A 112 -14.17 -10.07 -13.08
CA ARG A 112 -14.94 -9.50 -12.89
C ARG A 112 -15.47 -8.95 -12.56
N PRO A 113 -15.62 -8.70 -12.49
CA PRO A 113 -16.08 -7.77 -12.13
C PRO A 113 -16.68 -7.16 -11.67
N ARG A 114 -16.83 -6.96 -11.58
CA ARG A 114 -17.24 -6.04 -11.12
C ARG A 114 -17.48 -5.21 -10.74
N SER A 115 -17.66 -5.52 -10.75
CA SER A 115 -17.71 -4.53 -10.38
C SER A 115 -17.73 -3.72 -10.25
N VAL A 116 -17.66 -3.84 -10.56
CA VAL A 116 -17.51 -2.90 -10.51
C VAL A 116 -17.89 -2.54 -10.68
N ARG A 117 -18.00 -2.66 -10.92
CA ARG A 117 -18.22 -2.16 -11.10
C ARG A 117 -18.81 -2.23 -11.00
N GLU A 118 -18.89 -2.87 -11.10
CA GLU A 118 -19.17 -2.68 -11.10
C GLU A 118 -19.61 -2.15 -10.70
N ARG A 119 -19.83 -2.34 -10.82
CA ARG A 119 -20.01 -1.65 -10.56
C ARG A 119 -20.21 -1.06 -10.64
N LEU A 120 -20.31 -1.46 -10.96
CA LEU A 120 -20.24 -0.76 -11.18
C LEU A 120 -20.76 -0.41 -11.34
N PRO A 121 -21.20 -0.48 -11.53
CA PRO A 121 -21.53 -0.10 -11.74
C PRO A 121 -21.88 0.25 -11.88
N GLU A 122 -21.85 -0.15 -12.13
CA GLU A 122 -21.75 0.09 -12.22
C GLU A 122 -21.92 0.39 -12.25
#